data_9340a61f3653ccad73d5b3980e1a277f
#
_entry.id   9340a61f3653ccad73d5b3980e1a277f
#
_cell.length_a   1.000
_cell.length_b   1.000
_cell.length_c   1.000
_cell.angle_alpha   90.00
_cell.angle_beta   90.00
_cell.angle_gamma   90.00
#
_symmetry.space_group_name_H-M   'P 1'
#
loop_
_entity.id
_entity.type
_entity.pdbx_description
1 polymer ?
#
loop_
_entity_poly.entity_id
_entity_poly.type
_entity_poly.pdbx_seq_one_letter_code
_entity_poly.pdbx_strand_id
1 'polypeptide(L)'
;MAFNTLSYAQDNKAIKGFSGGMMVHSGYQFGCDNPYGLNISSPTFGIGGCAKLHITKHFRAGFEGYFSTAPIRNIAESGSHNKLFWTGLLADFFLQKGRFIPYVGATLGGGMETAFYMFEGDKHDWAPEPLAVLYKQPFLAIDPYMGVEYVVGEALRLTLKADWLLAINSDGLNKPTGPRIYFGFIFAH
;
A
#
# COMPACT_ATOMS: atom_id res chain seq x y z
N MET A 1 29.67 -19.52 17.87
CA MET A 1 29.96 -20.25 16.63
C MET A 1 29.07 -21.48 16.59
N ALA A 2 27.88 -21.36 15.94
CA ALA A 2 27.08 -22.51 15.49
C ALA A 2 25.81 -21.95 14.83
N PHE A 3 25.88 -21.49 13.58
CA PHE A 3 24.74 -20.95 12.82
C PHE A 3 24.64 -21.53 11.41
N ASN A 4 24.88 -22.84 11.26
CA ASN A 4 24.93 -23.40 9.91
C ASN A 4 24.25 -24.75 9.70
N THR A 5 23.19 -25.12 10.43
CA THR A 5 22.65 -26.48 10.25
C THR A 5 21.16 -26.61 10.14
N LEU A 6 20.40 -25.58 9.69
CA LEU A 6 18.95 -25.73 9.50
C LEU A 6 18.47 -25.52 8.05
N SER A 7 19.31 -25.59 7.05
CA SER A 7 18.91 -25.27 5.67
C SER A 7 18.88 -26.41 4.66
N TYR A 8 19.14 -27.66 5.00
CA TYR A 8 19.36 -28.73 4.00
C TYR A 8 18.30 -29.83 3.90
N ALA A 9 17.22 -29.80 4.67
CA ALA A 9 16.26 -30.91 4.71
C ALA A 9 14.91 -30.67 4.01
N GLN A 10 14.75 -29.65 3.16
CA GLN A 10 13.43 -29.30 2.62
C GLN A 10 13.37 -29.14 1.09
N ASP A 11 14.20 -29.81 0.33
CA ASP A 11 14.30 -29.62 -1.13
C ASP A 11 13.12 -30.16 -1.98
N ASN A 12 12.11 -30.83 -1.38
CA ASN A 12 10.98 -31.40 -2.12
C ASN A 12 9.58 -30.86 -1.74
N LYS A 13 9.47 -29.80 -0.94
CA LYS A 13 8.19 -29.15 -0.69
C LYS A 13 7.94 -28.03 -1.69
N ALA A 14 6.73 -28.01 -2.28
CA ALA A 14 6.30 -26.94 -3.19
C ALA A 14 6.29 -25.57 -2.54
N ILE A 15 6.13 -25.49 -1.21
CA ILE A 15 6.21 -24.26 -0.40
C ILE A 15 7.35 -24.41 0.59
N LYS A 16 8.33 -23.49 0.52
CA LYS A 16 9.56 -23.51 1.33
C LYS A 16 9.48 -22.66 2.60
N GLY A 17 8.40 -21.94 2.81
CA GLY A 17 8.19 -21.12 3.99
C GLY A 17 7.04 -20.12 3.81
N PHE A 18 6.71 -19.46 4.89
CA PHE A 18 5.70 -18.41 4.95
C PHE A 18 6.32 -17.16 5.59
N SER A 19 5.92 -15.99 5.11
CA SER A 19 6.26 -14.74 5.77
C SER A 19 5.09 -13.76 5.66
N GLY A 20 4.90 -12.95 6.67
CA GLY A 20 3.84 -11.95 6.67
C GLY A 20 4.04 -10.93 7.78
N GLY A 21 3.46 -9.76 7.61
CA GLY A 21 3.62 -8.69 8.58
C GLY A 21 2.83 -7.45 8.24
N MET A 22 3.09 -6.42 9.04
CA MET A 22 2.42 -5.14 8.95
C MET A 22 3.42 -4.02 8.65
N MET A 23 2.96 -3.03 7.91
CA MET A 23 3.75 -1.85 7.53
C MET A 23 2.89 -0.60 7.66
N VAL A 24 3.49 0.49 8.13
CA VAL A 24 2.96 1.83 7.97
C VAL A 24 3.60 2.47 6.74
N HIS A 25 2.91 3.38 6.10
CA HIS A 25 3.46 4.07 4.94
C HIS A 25 3.16 5.56 4.96
N SER A 26 4.05 6.29 4.30
CA SER A 26 3.87 7.68 3.92
C SER A 26 4.20 7.83 2.44
N GLY A 27 3.54 8.76 1.77
CA GLY A 27 3.76 8.99 0.35
C GLY A 27 3.10 10.26 -0.14
N TYR A 28 2.99 10.37 -1.45
CA TYR A 28 2.34 11.49 -2.09
C TYR A 28 1.39 10.98 -3.18
N GLN A 29 0.18 11.48 -3.18
CA GLN A 29 -0.82 11.21 -4.20
C GLN A 29 -0.84 12.38 -5.17
N PHE A 30 -0.61 12.09 -6.45
CA PHE A 30 -0.74 13.07 -7.53
C PHE A 30 -2.18 13.10 -8.06
N GLY A 31 -2.59 14.28 -8.46
CA GLY A 31 -3.88 14.69 -8.99
C GLY A 31 -4.89 13.62 -9.34
N CYS A 32 -5.93 13.54 -8.55
CA CYS A 32 -7.14 12.83 -8.92
C CYS A 32 -8.14 13.86 -9.42
N ASP A 33 -8.47 13.80 -10.69
CA ASP A 33 -9.63 14.53 -11.19
C ASP A 33 -10.89 13.79 -10.74
N ASN A 34 -11.78 14.50 -10.10
CA ASN A 34 -13.06 13.96 -9.68
C ASN A 34 -14.20 14.65 -10.47
N PRO A 35 -15.45 14.16 -10.40
CA PRO A 35 -16.59 14.75 -11.09
C PRO A 35 -16.85 16.23 -10.77
N TYR A 36 -16.24 16.75 -9.72
CA TYR A 36 -16.37 18.14 -9.28
C TYR A 36 -15.24 19.04 -9.80
N GLY A 37 -14.34 18.52 -10.65
CA GLY A 37 -13.22 19.29 -11.22
C GLY A 37 -12.11 19.64 -10.21
N LEU A 38 -12.07 18.95 -9.07
CA LEU A 38 -11.13 19.23 -8.00
C LEU A 38 -9.88 18.34 -8.14
N ASN A 39 -8.73 18.93 -8.37
CA ASN A 39 -7.46 18.21 -8.39
C ASN A 39 -6.96 18.00 -6.95
N ILE A 40 -6.91 16.74 -6.50
CA ILE A 40 -6.46 16.37 -5.17
C ILE A 40 -5.01 15.87 -5.27
N SER A 41 -4.08 16.73 -4.90
CA SER A 41 -2.68 16.34 -4.72
C SER A 41 -2.31 16.55 -3.25
N SER A 42 -1.91 15.48 -2.56
CA SER A 42 -1.74 15.54 -1.10
C SER A 42 -0.77 14.47 -0.59
N PRO A 43 -0.04 14.76 0.51
CA PRO A 43 0.67 13.71 1.23
C PRO A 43 -0.32 12.67 1.77
N THR A 44 0.07 11.41 1.72
CA THR A 44 -0.73 10.27 2.18
C THR A 44 -0.04 9.55 3.32
N PHE A 45 -0.85 9.03 4.23
CA PHE A 45 -0.39 8.19 5.34
C PHE A 45 -1.32 6.98 5.45
N GLY A 46 -0.75 5.84 5.82
CA GLY A 46 -1.57 4.66 5.94
C GLY A 46 -0.87 3.48 6.59
N ILE A 47 -1.62 2.39 6.63
CA ILE A 47 -1.21 1.13 7.24
C ILE A 47 -1.73 -0.03 6.41
N GLY A 48 -1.01 -1.12 6.43
CA GLY A 48 -1.44 -2.36 5.80
C GLY A 48 -0.50 -3.49 6.10
N GLY A 49 -0.52 -4.50 5.27
CA GLY A 49 0.33 -5.66 5.48
C GLY A 49 0.34 -6.60 4.28
N CYS A 50 1.17 -7.60 4.39
CA CYS A 50 1.30 -8.63 3.37
C CYS A 50 1.45 -10.02 4.00
N ALA A 51 1.11 -11.02 3.18
CA ALA A 51 1.39 -12.43 3.47
C ALA A 51 1.97 -13.06 2.21
N LYS A 52 3.11 -13.73 2.34
CA LYS A 52 3.91 -14.26 1.25
C LYS A 52 4.26 -15.72 1.48
N LEU A 53 4.14 -16.53 0.45
CA LEU A 53 4.59 -17.92 0.38
C LEU A 53 5.91 -17.97 -0.39
N HIS A 54 6.90 -18.63 0.17
CA HIS A 54 8.20 -18.85 -0.48
C HIS A 54 8.09 -20.08 -1.39
N ILE A 55 7.94 -19.85 -2.69
CA ILE A 55 7.76 -20.91 -3.69
C ILE A 55 9.10 -21.50 -4.10
N THR A 56 10.09 -20.64 -4.31
CA THR A 56 11.45 -21.07 -4.64
C THR A 56 12.48 -20.37 -3.73
N LYS A 57 13.77 -20.64 -3.98
CA LYS A 57 14.89 -19.97 -3.26
C LYS A 57 14.95 -18.46 -3.52
N HIS A 58 14.30 -17.98 -4.57
CA HIS A 58 14.37 -16.58 -5.02
C HIS A 58 13.02 -15.97 -5.37
N PHE A 59 11.94 -16.72 -5.26
CA PHE A 59 10.60 -16.26 -5.68
C PHE A 59 9.57 -16.47 -4.58
N ARG A 60 8.81 -15.41 -4.32
CA ARG A 60 7.66 -15.40 -3.41
C ARG A 60 6.42 -14.92 -4.15
N ALA A 61 5.28 -15.46 -3.77
CA ALA A 61 3.98 -14.96 -4.17
C ALA A 61 3.04 -14.90 -2.97
N GLY A 62 2.05 -14.02 -3.03
CA GLY A 62 1.14 -13.85 -1.91
C GLY A 62 0.11 -12.78 -2.18
N PHE A 63 -0.29 -12.12 -1.14
CA PHE A 63 -1.22 -10.99 -1.22
C PHE A 63 -0.82 -9.88 -0.25
N GLU A 64 -1.23 -8.67 -0.57
CA GLU A 64 -1.08 -7.51 0.30
C GLU A 64 -2.31 -6.63 0.22
N GLY A 65 -2.49 -5.79 1.23
CA GLY A 65 -3.55 -4.80 1.26
C GLY A 65 -3.21 -3.66 2.17
N TYR A 66 -3.61 -2.45 1.75
CA TYR A 66 -3.29 -1.21 2.43
C TYR A 66 -4.47 -0.27 2.47
N PHE A 67 -4.49 0.50 3.52
CA PHE A 67 -5.41 1.58 3.74
C PHE A 67 -4.61 2.88 3.86
N SER A 68 -5.01 3.90 3.10
CA SER A 68 -4.33 5.20 3.03
C SER A 68 -5.33 6.33 3.24
N THR A 69 -4.90 7.42 3.85
CA THR A 69 -5.68 8.64 3.97
C THR A 69 -4.86 9.84 3.53
N ALA A 70 -5.51 10.79 2.87
CA ALA A 70 -4.93 12.02 2.38
C ALA A 70 -5.82 13.21 2.77
N PRO A 71 -5.32 14.22 3.49
CA PRO A 71 -6.10 15.42 3.78
C PRO A 71 -6.30 16.23 2.50
N ILE A 72 -7.50 16.77 2.30
CA ILE A 72 -7.83 17.66 1.18
C ILE A 72 -7.68 19.09 1.70
N ARG A 73 -6.68 19.84 1.21
CA ARG A 73 -6.31 21.15 1.77
C ARG A 73 -6.88 22.36 1.02
N ASN A 74 -7.32 22.22 -0.22
CA ASN A 74 -7.45 23.38 -1.11
C ASN A 74 -8.88 23.90 -1.33
N ILE A 75 -9.94 23.26 -0.82
CA ILE A 75 -11.30 23.59 -1.29
C ILE A 75 -12.38 23.50 -0.20
N ALA A 76 -12.11 22.84 0.89
CA ALA A 76 -13.13 22.56 1.88
C ALA A 76 -12.66 22.89 3.29
N GLU A 77 -13.60 23.14 4.17
CA GLU A 77 -13.34 23.28 5.60
C GLU A 77 -12.54 22.12 6.18
N SER A 78 -11.93 22.38 7.32
CA SER A 78 -11.19 21.38 8.09
C SER A 78 -12.04 20.12 8.30
N GLY A 79 -11.63 19.00 7.71
CA GLY A 79 -12.34 17.71 7.82
C GLY A 79 -12.47 16.95 6.50
N SER A 80 -12.29 17.60 5.37
CA SER A 80 -12.31 16.93 4.07
C SER A 80 -11.09 16.02 3.91
N HIS A 81 -11.33 14.78 3.52
CA HIS A 81 -10.27 13.79 3.38
C HIS A 81 -10.59 12.78 2.28
N ASN A 82 -9.54 12.28 1.67
CA ASN A 82 -9.59 11.17 0.73
C ASN A 82 -9.09 9.89 1.39
N LYS A 83 -9.82 8.81 1.25
CA LYS A 83 -9.45 7.47 1.71
C LYS A 83 -9.23 6.58 0.51
N LEU A 84 -8.13 5.86 0.54
CA LEU A 84 -7.76 4.90 -0.48
C LEU A 84 -7.54 3.55 0.17
N PHE A 85 -8.22 2.54 -0.35
CA PHE A 85 -8.01 1.15 0.01
C PHE A 85 -7.65 0.37 -1.25
N TRP A 86 -6.63 -0.48 -1.19
CA TRP A 86 -6.36 -1.44 -2.26
C TRP A 86 -5.80 -2.74 -1.71
N THR A 87 -6.01 -3.80 -2.47
CA THR A 87 -5.50 -5.13 -2.18
C THR A 87 -5.23 -5.86 -3.49
N GLY A 88 -4.30 -6.79 -3.46
CA GLY A 88 -3.96 -7.55 -4.65
C GLY A 88 -3.04 -8.73 -4.41
N LEU A 89 -2.85 -9.48 -5.48
CA LEU A 89 -1.87 -10.56 -5.54
C LEU A 89 -0.49 -9.98 -5.83
N LEU A 90 0.48 -10.32 -5.00
CA LEU A 90 1.86 -9.91 -5.15
C LEU A 90 2.74 -11.06 -5.62
N ALA A 91 3.80 -10.69 -6.34
CA ALA A 91 4.90 -11.58 -6.67
C ALA A 91 6.22 -10.81 -6.60
N ASP A 92 7.22 -11.39 -5.95
CA ASP A 92 8.54 -10.77 -5.85
C ASP A 92 9.70 -11.77 -6.03
N PHE A 93 10.81 -11.24 -6.54
CA PHE A 93 12.11 -11.88 -6.51
C PHE A 93 12.93 -11.30 -5.39
N PHE A 94 13.61 -12.17 -4.64
CA PHE A 94 14.46 -11.78 -3.53
C PHE A 94 15.81 -12.49 -3.58
N LEU A 95 16.83 -11.83 -3.00
CA LEU A 95 18.18 -12.37 -2.85
C LEU A 95 18.60 -12.27 -1.39
N GLN A 96 18.94 -13.40 -0.80
CA GLN A 96 19.45 -13.39 0.57
C GLN A 96 20.97 -13.15 0.58
N LYS A 97 21.40 -12.01 1.12
CA LYS A 97 22.81 -11.63 1.32
C LYS A 97 23.07 -11.41 2.81
N GLY A 98 23.40 -12.47 3.52
CA GLY A 98 23.59 -12.42 4.97
C GLY A 98 22.31 -12.03 5.69
N ARG A 99 22.32 -10.88 6.39
CA ARG A 99 21.14 -10.35 7.09
C ARG A 99 20.25 -9.45 6.21
N PHE A 100 20.70 -9.08 5.02
CA PHE A 100 19.94 -8.24 4.10
C PHE A 100 19.29 -9.10 3.02
N ILE A 101 18.00 -8.83 2.74
CA ILE A 101 17.22 -9.53 1.75
C ILE A 101 16.58 -8.46 0.83
N PRO A 102 17.33 -7.94 -0.16
CA PRO A 102 16.74 -7.09 -1.19
C PRO A 102 15.73 -7.87 -2.02
N TYR A 103 14.67 -7.17 -2.42
CA TYR A 103 13.61 -7.74 -3.25
C TYR A 103 13.02 -6.70 -4.19
N VAL A 104 12.45 -7.19 -5.30
CA VAL A 104 11.72 -6.41 -6.29
C VAL A 104 10.53 -7.21 -6.79
N GLY A 105 9.42 -6.55 -6.98
CA GLY A 105 8.19 -7.22 -7.40
C GLY A 105 7.10 -6.26 -7.85
N ALA A 106 5.92 -6.82 -8.02
CA ALA A 106 4.72 -6.05 -8.32
C ALA A 106 3.49 -6.70 -7.68
N THR A 107 2.49 -5.87 -7.43
CA THR A 107 1.15 -6.27 -7.01
C THR A 107 0.15 -5.91 -8.09
N LEU A 108 -0.73 -6.84 -8.40
CA LEU A 108 -1.88 -6.64 -9.28
C LEU A 108 -3.15 -6.87 -8.47
N GLY A 109 -4.05 -5.89 -8.50
CA GLY A 109 -5.25 -5.99 -7.69
C GLY A 109 -6.29 -4.94 -8.01
N GLY A 110 -7.03 -4.58 -7.01
CA GLY A 110 -8.06 -3.56 -7.10
C GLY A 110 -8.18 -2.77 -5.82
N GLY A 111 -8.82 -1.64 -5.92
CA GLY A 111 -9.04 -0.76 -4.80
C GLY A 111 -10.29 0.09 -4.95
N MET A 112 -10.50 0.89 -3.93
CA MET A 112 -11.59 1.86 -3.87
C MET A 112 -11.05 3.18 -3.32
N GLU A 113 -11.32 4.23 -4.04
CA GLU A 113 -11.17 5.60 -3.58
C GLU A 113 -12.48 6.08 -2.98
N THR A 114 -12.41 6.74 -1.82
CA THR A 114 -13.54 7.35 -1.15
C THR A 114 -13.14 8.77 -0.77
N ALA A 115 -13.69 9.75 -1.46
CA ALA A 115 -13.49 11.16 -1.16
C ALA A 115 -14.68 11.69 -0.37
N PHE A 116 -14.38 12.33 0.74
CA PHE A 116 -15.35 12.99 1.61
C PHE A 116 -15.07 14.50 1.57
N TYR A 117 -16.04 15.25 1.05
CA TYR A 117 -15.98 16.70 0.94
C TYR A 117 -16.97 17.32 1.93
N MET A 118 -16.48 18.26 2.74
CA MET A 118 -17.31 19.12 3.58
C MET A 118 -17.34 20.52 2.96
N PHE A 119 -18.51 21.02 2.66
CA PHE A 119 -18.72 22.38 2.18
C PHE A 119 -19.29 23.23 3.32
N GLU A 120 -18.82 24.47 3.43
CA GLU A 120 -19.41 25.43 4.36
C GLU A 120 -20.85 25.71 3.93
N GLY A 121 -21.82 25.54 4.82
CA GLY A 121 -23.20 25.91 4.58
C GLY A 121 -23.31 27.44 4.44
N ASP A 122 -24.33 27.90 3.74
CA ASP A 122 -24.57 29.34 3.52
C ASP A 122 -24.69 30.05 4.88
N LYS A 123 -23.79 31.02 5.16
CA LYS A 123 -23.75 31.77 6.42
C LYS A 123 -25.01 32.60 6.68
N HIS A 124 -25.92 32.68 5.69
CA HIS A 124 -27.17 33.36 5.79
C HIS A 124 -28.35 32.45 6.19
N ASP A 125 -28.09 31.14 6.29
CA ASP A 125 -29.14 30.20 6.70
C ASP A 125 -29.14 30.05 8.23
N TRP A 126 -30.35 30.01 8.82
CA TRP A 126 -30.59 30.02 10.26
C TRP A 126 -30.07 28.74 10.95
N ALA A 127 -29.84 27.70 10.18
CA ALA A 127 -29.16 26.47 10.58
C ALA A 127 -28.31 25.96 9.41
N PRO A 128 -27.06 26.45 9.23
CA PRO A 128 -26.20 25.99 8.15
C PRO A 128 -25.88 24.51 8.38
N GLU A 129 -26.55 23.62 7.66
CA GLU A 129 -26.17 22.22 7.61
C GLU A 129 -24.93 22.08 6.72
N PRO A 130 -23.82 21.54 7.23
CA PRO A 130 -22.66 21.29 6.39
C PRO A 130 -23.04 20.25 5.33
N LEU A 131 -22.98 20.62 4.07
CA LEU A 131 -23.18 19.70 2.94
C LEU A 131 -21.98 18.76 2.87
N ALA A 132 -22.20 17.50 3.14
CA ALA A 132 -21.19 16.46 2.97
C ALA A 132 -21.47 15.64 1.70
N VAL A 133 -20.49 15.56 0.81
CA VAL A 133 -20.57 14.73 -0.39
C VAL A 133 -19.61 13.57 -0.27
N LEU A 134 -20.12 12.37 -0.44
CA LEU A 134 -19.37 11.14 -0.45
C LEU A 134 -19.27 10.61 -1.89
N TYR A 135 -18.06 10.54 -2.41
CA TYR A 135 -17.76 9.97 -3.72
C TYR A 135 -16.96 8.67 -3.56
N LYS A 136 -17.40 7.62 -4.23
CA LYS A 136 -16.71 6.31 -4.22
C LYS A 136 -16.42 5.86 -5.64
N GLN A 137 -15.19 5.47 -5.91
CA GLN A 137 -14.78 4.97 -7.20
C GLN A 137 -13.85 3.76 -7.09
N PRO A 138 -14.20 2.62 -7.70
CA PRO A 138 -13.31 1.48 -7.80
C PRO A 138 -12.23 1.73 -8.86
N PHE A 139 -11.07 1.09 -8.70
CA PHE A 139 -9.97 1.11 -9.66
C PHE A 139 -9.21 -0.21 -9.68
N LEU A 140 -8.53 -0.48 -10.79
CA LEU A 140 -7.52 -1.52 -10.88
C LEU A 140 -6.18 -0.95 -10.39
N ALA A 141 -5.47 -1.71 -9.57
CA ALA A 141 -4.19 -1.35 -8.99
C ALA A 141 -3.06 -2.14 -9.63
N ILE A 142 -2.05 -1.44 -10.13
CA ILE A 142 -0.74 -1.99 -10.49
C ILE A 142 0.27 -1.29 -9.60
N ASP A 143 1.01 -2.05 -8.82
CA ASP A 143 1.89 -1.51 -7.80
C ASP A 143 3.28 -2.14 -7.89
N PRO A 144 4.17 -1.66 -8.80
CA PRO A 144 5.56 -2.06 -8.82
C PRO A 144 6.28 -1.56 -7.58
N TYR A 145 7.09 -2.43 -6.96
CA TYR A 145 7.80 -2.11 -5.74
C TYR A 145 9.19 -2.71 -5.68
N MET A 146 10.01 -2.11 -4.82
CA MET A 146 11.30 -2.64 -4.38
C MET A 146 11.49 -2.42 -2.90
N GLY A 147 12.35 -3.23 -2.29
CA GLY A 147 12.62 -3.05 -0.87
C GLY A 147 13.75 -3.91 -0.36
N VAL A 148 13.93 -3.82 0.95
CA VAL A 148 14.92 -4.63 1.67
C VAL A 148 14.33 -5.09 3.00
N GLU A 149 14.52 -6.35 3.32
CA GLU A 149 14.25 -6.90 4.65
C GLU A 149 15.60 -7.06 5.39
N TYR A 150 15.62 -6.69 6.65
CA TYR A 150 16.77 -6.89 7.54
C TYR A 150 16.42 -7.90 8.63
N VAL A 151 17.17 -8.99 8.70
CA VAL A 151 16.96 -10.08 9.66
C VAL A 151 17.45 -9.64 11.05
N VAL A 152 16.53 -9.42 11.96
CA VAL A 152 16.82 -9.05 13.36
C VAL A 152 16.98 -10.29 14.23
N GLY A 153 16.15 -11.29 14.02
CA GLY A 153 16.13 -12.54 14.78
C GLY A 153 15.71 -13.73 13.93
N GLU A 154 15.46 -14.86 14.55
CA GLU A 154 15.13 -16.11 13.84
C GLU A 154 13.84 -15.99 13.01
N ALA A 155 12.83 -15.33 13.55
CA ALA A 155 11.55 -15.16 12.88
C ALA A 155 11.20 -13.69 12.53
N LEU A 156 11.94 -12.71 13.06
CA LEU A 156 11.60 -11.30 12.90
C LEU A 156 12.52 -10.60 11.90
N ARG A 157 11.93 -9.90 10.96
CA ARG A 157 12.60 -9.03 9.99
C ARG A 157 11.98 -7.64 10.01
N LEU A 158 12.80 -6.61 9.91
CA LEU A 158 12.35 -5.26 9.59
C LEU A 158 12.34 -5.10 8.08
N THR A 159 11.37 -4.39 7.56
CA THR A 159 11.25 -4.14 6.12
C THR A 159 11.16 -2.66 5.82
N LEU A 160 11.85 -2.25 4.76
CA LEU A 160 11.71 -0.97 4.09
C LEU A 160 11.33 -1.25 2.64
N LYS A 161 10.15 -0.78 2.20
CA LYS A 161 9.62 -0.95 0.84
C LYS A 161 9.36 0.42 0.24
N ALA A 162 9.63 0.59 -1.03
CA ALA A 162 9.18 1.72 -1.83
C ALA A 162 8.36 1.20 -3.01
N ASP A 163 7.26 1.85 -3.30
CA ASP A 163 6.39 1.51 -4.42
C ASP A 163 5.94 2.75 -5.20
N TRP A 164 5.26 2.47 -6.32
CA TRP A 164 4.55 3.48 -7.09
C TRP A 164 3.19 2.94 -7.51
N LEU A 165 2.15 3.28 -6.78
CA LEU A 165 0.80 2.87 -7.14
C LEU A 165 0.36 3.53 -8.44
N LEU A 166 -0.06 2.69 -9.38
CA LEU A 166 -0.75 3.07 -10.61
C LEU A 166 -2.19 2.60 -10.51
N ALA A 167 -3.12 3.54 -10.43
CA ALA A 167 -4.54 3.23 -10.44
C ALA A 167 -5.10 3.44 -11.86
N ILE A 168 -5.77 2.42 -12.39
CA ILE A 168 -6.34 2.40 -13.74
C ILE A 168 -7.85 2.24 -13.64
N ASN A 169 -8.60 3.03 -14.41
CA ASN A 169 -10.05 2.89 -14.53
C ASN A 169 -10.50 2.99 -15.99
N SER A 170 -11.70 2.44 -16.28
CA SER A 170 -12.34 2.49 -17.59
C SER A 170 -12.74 3.89 -18.05
N ASP A 171 -12.95 4.82 -17.12
CA ASP A 171 -13.57 6.13 -17.43
C ASP A 171 -12.54 7.21 -17.82
N GLY A 172 -11.26 6.86 -17.97
CA GLY A 172 -10.21 7.79 -18.41
C GLY A 172 -9.91 8.94 -17.44
N LEU A 173 -10.52 8.98 -16.28
CA LEU A 173 -10.23 9.96 -15.23
C LEU A 173 -8.87 9.71 -14.60
N ASN A 174 -8.14 10.76 -14.27
CA ASN A 174 -6.90 10.63 -13.54
C ASN A 174 -7.16 10.04 -12.16
N LYS A 175 -6.45 8.96 -11.84
CA LYS A 175 -6.63 8.18 -10.63
C LYS A 175 -5.53 8.46 -9.61
N PRO A 176 -5.76 8.11 -8.34
CA PRO A 176 -4.73 8.24 -7.33
C PRO A 176 -3.49 7.43 -7.74
N THR A 177 -2.42 8.12 -8.01
CA THR A 177 -1.13 7.53 -8.35
C THR A 177 -0.05 8.25 -7.56
N GLY A 178 1.05 7.58 -7.27
CA GLY A 178 2.18 8.23 -6.64
C GLY A 178 3.08 7.31 -5.83
N PRO A 179 4.25 7.83 -5.46
CA PRO A 179 5.26 7.10 -4.70
C PRO A 179 4.86 6.98 -3.22
N ARG A 180 5.25 5.85 -2.62
CA ARG A 180 5.11 5.58 -1.19
C ARG A 180 6.33 4.88 -0.64
N ILE A 181 6.60 5.13 0.62
CA ILE A 181 7.64 4.47 1.39
C ILE A 181 6.99 3.81 2.59
N TYR A 182 7.32 2.56 2.81
CA TYR A 182 6.78 1.71 3.86
C TYR A 182 7.87 1.30 4.81
N PHE A 183 7.53 1.29 6.08
CA PHE A 183 8.36 0.73 7.12
C PHE A 183 7.51 -0.20 8.00
N GLY A 184 8.08 -1.35 8.37
CA GLY A 184 7.34 -2.30 9.19
C GLY A 184 8.15 -3.52 9.57
N PHE A 185 7.44 -4.54 9.99
CA PHE A 185 8.01 -5.81 10.39
C PHE A 185 7.34 -6.98 9.67
N ILE A 186 8.11 -8.02 9.46
CA ILE A 186 7.69 -9.27 8.83
C ILE A 186 8.12 -10.41 9.72
N PHE A 187 7.21 -11.31 10.03
CA PHE A 187 7.51 -12.60 10.62
C PHE A 187 7.69 -13.63 9.50
N ALA A 188 8.73 -14.45 9.61
CA ALA A 188 9.06 -15.49 8.64
C ALA A 188 9.30 -16.83 9.36
N HIS A 189 8.66 -17.88 8.81
CA HIS A 189 8.75 -19.25 9.29
C HIS A 189 9.15 -20.21 8.18
#